data_f21799568f0fb8b1df75352a734b782d
#
_entry.id   f21799568f0fb8b1df75352a734b782d
#
_cell.length_a   1.000
_cell.length_b   1.000
_cell.length_c   1.000
_cell.angle_alpha   90.00
_cell.angle_beta   90.00
_cell.angle_gamma   90.00
#
_symmetry.space_group_name_H-M   'P 1'
#
loop_
_entity.id
_entity.type
_entity.pdbx_description
1 polymer ?
#
loop_
_entity_poly.entity_id
_entity_poly.type
_entity_poly.pdbx_seq_one_letter_code
_entity_poly.pdbx_strand_id
1 'polypeptide(L)'
;MKALRLKVGISAIALLASASVAVVSTTPATAAATTRWCAGVKIAAFPGGPQGGTFAVNVYNGQVQAARDLGATVKYYWSNWDPSLMTSQLKEAIASKPDGIAGIVGLIGDASAGPIIKDAFSKGIVVANANSQLPVLTPSYAASGMGFVGATNYKAGFDLANEAIKRGKLASGGSAFVWGLKGAAGDRAQRTIGIIDALTKAGIKVVYQEIDQATNTTPASGAPTFVGVMQAHPDIKSVFLDHGGLTATAETYLKAASIKPGGVYVAGFDMSPAVGTAIKSGYLSLVIDQQEWLQGYLPILQVCLTKKYAFAGLDINTAGGFIDSSNVAIIAPLAAKLIR
;
A
#
# COMPACT_ATOMS: atom_id res chain seq x y z
N MET A 1 28.68 -66.59 -79.03
CA MET A 1 28.71 -67.63 -77.98
C MET A 1 27.57 -67.44 -77.06
N LYS A 2 26.85 -68.55 -76.80
CA LYS A 2 25.43 -68.57 -76.38
C LYS A 2 25.11 -67.93 -75.02
N ALA A 3 24.13 -66.98 -74.99
CA ALA A 3 23.52 -66.46 -73.81
C ALA A 3 22.43 -67.39 -73.28
N LEU A 4 22.56 -67.72 -72.00
CA LEU A 4 21.54 -68.56 -71.27
C LEU A 4 20.61 -67.55 -70.52
N ARG A 5 19.34 -67.61 -70.87
CA ARG A 5 18.30 -66.83 -70.21
C ARG A 5 17.69 -67.64 -69.08
N LEU A 6 17.81 -67.21 -67.83
CA LEU A 6 17.15 -67.76 -66.67
C LEU A 6 15.86 -66.97 -66.38
N LYS A 7 14.74 -67.65 -66.45
CA LYS A 7 13.42 -67.05 -66.08
C LYS A 7 13.21 -67.34 -64.60
N VAL A 8 13.12 -66.30 -63.81
CA VAL A 8 12.70 -66.34 -62.39
C VAL A 8 11.24 -65.89 -62.32
N GLY A 9 10.39 -66.80 -61.87
CA GLY A 9 8.97 -66.56 -61.60
C GLY A 9 8.83 -65.81 -60.28
N ILE A 10 8.06 -64.72 -60.28
CA ILE A 10 7.72 -63.93 -59.08
C ILE A 10 6.33 -64.41 -58.61
N SER A 11 6.31 -65.08 -57.49
CA SER A 11 5.05 -65.42 -56.74
C SER A 11 4.75 -64.17 -55.86
N ALA A 12 3.65 -63.50 -56.13
CA ALA A 12 3.17 -62.40 -55.28
C ALA A 12 2.42 -63.00 -54.09
N ILE A 13 2.97 -62.81 -52.92
CA ILE A 13 2.26 -63.06 -51.64
C ILE A 13 1.64 -61.70 -51.22
N ALA A 14 0.31 -61.61 -51.27
CA ALA A 14 -0.42 -60.46 -50.76
C ALA A 14 -0.54 -60.58 -49.25
N LEU A 15 0.24 -59.74 -48.49
CA LEU A 15 0.03 -59.54 -47.06
C LEU A 15 -1.09 -58.48 -46.87
N LEU A 16 -2.24 -58.92 -46.40
CA LEU A 16 -3.28 -58.07 -45.86
C LEU A 16 -2.86 -57.56 -44.47
N ALA A 17 -2.33 -56.33 -44.40
CA ALA A 17 -2.09 -55.63 -43.15
C ALA A 17 -3.41 -55.01 -42.67
N SER A 18 -4.06 -55.64 -41.70
CA SER A 18 -5.18 -55.05 -40.97
C SER A 18 -4.66 -53.95 -40.02
N ALA A 19 -4.77 -52.68 -40.43
CA ALA A 19 -4.48 -51.53 -39.59
C ALA A 19 -5.62 -51.35 -38.55
N SER A 20 -5.40 -51.82 -37.31
CA SER A 20 -6.24 -51.48 -36.17
C SER A 20 -6.04 -50.02 -35.80
N VAL A 21 -6.96 -49.14 -36.15
CA VAL A 21 -7.00 -47.78 -35.68
C VAL A 21 -7.45 -47.79 -34.23
N ALA A 22 -6.51 -47.69 -33.30
CA ALA A 22 -6.81 -47.44 -31.88
C ALA A 22 -7.35 -46.01 -31.75
N VAL A 23 -8.67 -45.84 -31.62
CA VAL A 23 -9.29 -44.58 -31.23
C VAL A 23 -8.89 -44.31 -29.81
N VAL A 24 -7.84 -43.46 -29.60
CA VAL A 24 -7.51 -42.91 -28.32
C VAL A 24 -8.61 -41.90 -27.99
N SER A 25 -9.58 -42.32 -27.20
CA SER A 25 -10.56 -41.40 -26.61
C SER A 25 -9.83 -40.51 -25.62
N THR A 26 -9.41 -39.33 -26.07
CA THR A 26 -8.98 -38.25 -25.17
C THR A 26 -10.21 -37.73 -24.45
N THR A 27 -10.54 -38.31 -23.30
CA THR A 27 -11.39 -37.64 -22.32
C THR A 27 -10.72 -36.29 -21.99
N PRO A 28 -11.39 -35.13 -22.15
CA PRO A 28 -10.83 -33.90 -21.70
C PRO A 28 -10.61 -34.07 -20.18
N ALA A 29 -9.34 -34.00 -19.75
CA ALA A 29 -9.02 -33.90 -18.35
C ALA A 29 -9.69 -32.60 -17.88
N THR A 30 -10.82 -32.70 -17.21
CA THR A 30 -11.36 -31.59 -16.40
C THR A 30 -10.25 -31.25 -15.42
N ALA A 31 -9.53 -30.16 -15.69
CA ALA A 31 -8.57 -29.62 -14.73
C ALA A 31 -9.35 -29.44 -13.43
N ALA A 32 -9.10 -30.30 -12.47
CA ALA A 32 -9.64 -30.14 -11.13
C ALA A 32 -9.23 -28.74 -10.70
N ALA A 33 -10.20 -27.88 -10.40
CA ALA A 33 -9.93 -26.54 -9.92
C ALA A 33 -9.03 -26.69 -8.69
N THR A 34 -7.74 -26.41 -8.85
CA THR A 34 -6.77 -26.54 -7.78
C THR A 34 -7.20 -25.59 -6.68
N THR A 35 -7.66 -26.14 -5.56
CA THR A 35 -8.06 -25.35 -4.39
C THR A 35 -6.86 -24.51 -3.99
N ARG A 36 -7.01 -23.19 -4.02
CA ARG A 36 -5.93 -22.27 -3.64
C ARG A 36 -5.51 -22.56 -2.21
N TRP A 37 -4.22 -22.47 -1.95
CA TRP A 37 -3.62 -23.01 -0.71
C TRP A 37 -4.12 -22.35 0.59
N CYS A 38 -4.65 -21.11 0.54
CA CYS A 38 -5.26 -20.42 1.68
C CYS A 38 -6.80 -20.57 1.73
N ALA A 39 -7.39 -21.46 0.91
CA ALA A 39 -8.82 -21.68 0.95
C ALA A 39 -9.31 -22.11 2.33
N GLY A 40 -10.48 -21.59 2.72
CA GLY A 40 -11.11 -21.82 4.02
C GLY A 40 -10.66 -20.86 5.12
N VAL A 41 -9.61 -20.06 4.92
CA VAL A 41 -9.19 -19.03 5.88
C VAL A 41 -10.10 -17.79 5.74
N LYS A 42 -10.68 -17.34 6.86
CA LYS A 42 -11.56 -16.17 6.97
C LYS A 42 -10.80 -15.00 7.55
N ILE A 43 -10.79 -13.86 6.88
CA ILE A 43 -10.01 -12.69 7.26
C ILE A 43 -10.91 -11.46 7.35
N ALA A 44 -10.78 -10.70 8.45
CA ALA A 44 -11.31 -9.35 8.58
C ALA A 44 -10.23 -8.36 8.10
N ALA A 45 -10.50 -7.62 7.03
CA ALA A 45 -9.53 -6.72 6.42
C ALA A 45 -9.89 -5.25 6.62
N PHE A 46 -8.86 -4.44 6.90
CA PHE A 46 -8.98 -3.02 7.22
C PHE A 46 -8.20 -2.17 6.21
N PRO A 47 -8.85 -1.60 5.17
CA PRO A 47 -8.23 -0.63 4.27
C PRO A 47 -7.88 0.71 4.94
N GLY A 48 -8.48 1.01 6.09
CA GLY A 48 -8.18 2.16 6.95
C GLY A 48 -9.05 3.39 6.69
N GLY A 49 -8.99 3.95 5.50
CA GLY A 49 -9.69 5.19 5.14
C GLY A 49 -11.14 5.03 4.70
N PRO A 50 -11.73 6.09 4.14
CA PRO A 50 -13.05 6.01 3.50
C PRO A 50 -13.01 5.18 2.23
N GLN A 51 -14.13 4.56 1.90
CA GLN A 51 -14.26 3.81 0.64
C GLN A 51 -14.04 4.76 -0.55
N GLY A 52 -13.11 4.38 -1.46
CA GLY A 52 -12.71 5.21 -2.59
C GLY A 52 -11.69 6.31 -2.26
N GLY A 53 -11.29 6.46 -1.00
CA GLY A 53 -10.21 7.38 -0.63
C GLY A 53 -8.87 6.99 -1.29
N THR A 54 -8.09 7.99 -1.69
CA THR A 54 -6.90 7.84 -2.54
C THR A 54 -5.92 6.76 -2.05
N PHE A 55 -5.59 6.76 -0.76
CA PHE A 55 -4.73 5.74 -0.16
C PHE A 55 -5.47 4.40 0.02
N ALA A 56 -6.65 4.46 0.62
CA ALA A 56 -7.39 3.28 1.04
C ALA A 56 -7.84 2.40 -0.14
N VAL A 57 -8.08 2.98 -1.32
CA VAL A 57 -8.44 2.21 -2.53
C VAL A 57 -7.30 1.34 -3.01
N ASN A 58 -6.04 1.80 -2.93
CA ASN A 58 -4.88 1.02 -3.31
C ASN A 58 -4.67 -0.15 -2.34
N VAL A 59 -4.78 0.10 -1.02
CA VAL A 59 -4.73 -0.96 0.01
C VAL A 59 -5.84 -1.98 -0.22
N TYR A 60 -7.08 -1.53 -0.44
CA TYR A 60 -8.21 -2.41 -0.73
C TYR A 60 -7.98 -3.28 -1.97
N ASN A 61 -7.46 -2.71 -3.06
CA ASN A 61 -7.16 -3.47 -4.27
C ASN A 61 -6.10 -4.54 -4.04
N GLY A 62 -5.08 -4.24 -3.22
CA GLY A 62 -4.10 -5.24 -2.78
C GLY A 62 -4.75 -6.37 -1.98
N GLN A 63 -5.63 -6.04 -1.05
CA GLN A 63 -6.37 -7.04 -0.26
C GLN A 63 -7.28 -7.92 -1.13
N VAL A 64 -8.01 -7.32 -2.08
CA VAL A 64 -8.86 -8.05 -3.03
C VAL A 64 -8.04 -8.99 -3.91
N GLN A 65 -6.90 -8.51 -4.41
CA GLN A 65 -6.03 -9.34 -5.24
C GLN A 65 -5.46 -10.51 -4.43
N ALA A 66 -4.97 -10.27 -3.21
CA ALA A 66 -4.49 -11.32 -2.32
C ALA A 66 -5.56 -12.37 -2.02
N ALA A 67 -6.80 -11.94 -1.73
CA ALA A 67 -7.92 -12.85 -1.51
C ALA A 67 -8.17 -13.76 -2.73
N ARG A 68 -8.11 -13.18 -3.95
CA ARG A 68 -8.25 -13.93 -5.20
C ARG A 68 -7.11 -14.92 -5.41
N ASP A 69 -5.87 -14.48 -5.25
CA ASP A 69 -4.68 -15.30 -5.54
C ASP A 69 -4.52 -16.44 -4.55
N LEU A 70 -4.84 -16.21 -3.28
CA LEU A 70 -4.61 -17.14 -2.19
C LEU A 70 -5.85 -17.99 -1.87
N GLY A 71 -7.05 -17.51 -2.21
CA GLY A 71 -8.31 -18.21 -1.98
C GLY A 71 -8.93 -17.96 -0.59
N ALA A 72 -8.47 -16.97 0.14
CA ALA A 72 -9.04 -16.57 1.42
C ALA A 72 -10.41 -15.88 1.24
N THR A 73 -11.30 -16.03 2.24
CA THR A 73 -12.56 -15.29 2.32
C THR A 73 -12.35 -14.04 3.15
N VAL A 74 -12.63 -12.85 2.58
CA VAL A 74 -12.32 -11.58 3.22
C VAL A 74 -13.58 -10.73 3.42
N LYS A 75 -13.77 -10.21 4.65
CA LYS A 75 -14.75 -9.16 4.99
C LYS A 75 -13.98 -7.86 5.22
N TYR A 76 -14.44 -6.75 4.61
CA TYR A 76 -13.77 -5.45 4.67
C TYR A 76 -14.46 -4.51 5.64
N TYR A 77 -13.66 -3.72 6.40
CA TYR A 77 -14.10 -2.73 7.38
C TYR A 77 -13.46 -1.37 7.06
N TRP A 78 -14.26 -0.37 6.77
CA TRP A 78 -13.82 0.97 6.40
C TRP A 78 -13.91 1.90 7.59
N SER A 79 -12.78 2.27 8.16
CA SER A 79 -12.71 3.04 9.42
C SER A 79 -12.68 4.55 9.22
N ASN A 80 -12.67 5.06 7.99
CA ASN A 80 -12.70 6.49 7.64
C ASN A 80 -11.59 7.32 8.33
N TRP A 81 -10.44 6.71 8.62
CA TRP A 81 -9.36 7.29 9.43
C TRP A 81 -9.81 7.73 10.83
N ASP A 82 -10.91 7.19 11.34
CA ASP A 82 -11.45 7.45 12.68
C ASP A 82 -11.00 6.34 13.65
N PRO A 83 -10.16 6.66 14.67
CA PRO A 83 -9.67 5.69 15.64
C PRO A 83 -10.77 5.07 16.49
N SER A 84 -11.86 5.81 16.78
CA SER A 84 -12.98 5.31 17.57
C SER A 84 -13.80 4.30 16.78
N LEU A 85 -14.10 4.61 15.51
CA LEU A 85 -14.77 3.69 14.60
C LEU A 85 -13.91 2.43 14.38
N MET A 86 -12.62 2.57 14.16
CA MET A 86 -11.69 1.44 14.02
C MET A 86 -11.71 0.54 15.25
N THR A 87 -11.68 1.13 16.45
CA THR A 87 -11.75 0.39 17.71
C THR A 87 -13.04 -0.44 17.80
N SER A 88 -14.18 0.14 17.44
CA SER A 88 -15.47 -0.55 17.43
C SER A 88 -15.49 -1.68 16.40
N GLN A 89 -15.00 -1.43 15.20
CA GLN A 89 -14.93 -2.41 14.11
C GLN A 89 -13.95 -3.57 14.42
N LEU A 90 -12.84 -3.32 15.10
CA LEU A 90 -11.91 -4.37 15.56
C LEU A 90 -12.58 -5.31 16.56
N LYS A 91 -13.35 -4.77 17.52
CA LYS A 91 -14.11 -5.58 18.47
C LYS A 91 -15.20 -6.40 17.77
N GLU A 92 -15.92 -5.81 16.80
CA GLU A 92 -16.88 -6.52 15.94
C GLU A 92 -16.21 -7.66 15.14
N ALA A 93 -15.08 -7.36 14.52
CA ALA A 93 -14.31 -8.35 13.77
C ALA A 93 -13.94 -9.55 14.65
N ILE A 94 -13.37 -9.30 15.85
CA ILE A 94 -13.01 -10.36 16.80
C ILE A 94 -14.23 -11.17 17.23
N ALA A 95 -15.37 -10.52 17.48
CA ALA A 95 -16.62 -11.20 17.84
C ALA A 95 -17.13 -12.13 16.73
N SER A 96 -16.84 -11.82 15.46
CA SER A 96 -17.19 -12.68 14.32
C SER A 96 -16.28 -13.92 14.15
N LYS A 97 -15.23 -14.04 14.98
CA LYS A 97 -14.28 -15.16 15.02
C LYS A 97 -13.65 -15.49 13.66
N PRO A 98 -12.99 -14.53 12.99
CA PRO A 98 -12.20 -14.82 11.80
C PRO A 98 -10.95 -15.60 12.19
N ASP A 99 -10.27 -16.18 11.21
CA ASP A 99 -8.94 -16.79 11.40
C ASP A 99 -7.86 -15.72 11.57
N GLY A 100 -8.06 -14.54 10.99
CA GLY A 100 -7.13 -13.41 11.12
C GLY A 100 -7.73 -12.05 10.83
N ILE A 101 -6.99 -11.03 11.25
CA ILE A 101 -7.22 -9.62 11.00
C ILE A 101 -6.03 -9.11 10.17
N ALA A 102 -6.27 -8.40 9.07
CA ALA A 102 -5.23 -7.94 8.16
C ALA A 102 -5.44 -6.50 7.72
N GLY A 103 -4.39 -5.67 7.75
CA GLY A 103 -4.42 -4.31 7.26
C GLY A 103 -4.19 -3.25 8.34
N ILE A 104 -4.77 -2.08 8.17
CA ILE A 104 -4.48 -0.90 8.99
C ILE A 104 -5.22 -0.98 10.32
N VAL A 105 -4.55 -1.41 11.37
CA VAL A 105 -5.08 -1.49 12.74
C VAL A 105 -4.24 -0.67 13.74
N GLY A 106 -3.04 -0.27 13.36
CA GLY A 106 -2.12 0.48 14.21
C GLY A 106 -2.48 1.96 14.42
N LEU A 107 -3.49 2.47 13.72
CA LEU A 107 -3.92 3.87 13.83
C LEU A 107 -4.36 4.27 15.26
N ILE A 108 -4.81 3.30 16.04
CA ILE A 108 -5.25 3.51 17.44
C ILE A 108 -4.10 3.50 18.45
N GLY A 109 -2.86 3.21 18.03
CA GLY A 109 -1.65 3.13 18.86
C GLY A 109 -1.63 1.96 19.85
N ASP A 110 -0.45 1.62 20.38
CA ASP A 110 -0.25 0.44 21.26
C ASP A 110 -1.15 0.44 22.50
N ALA A 111 -1.35 1.59 23.14
CA ALA A 111 -2.12 1.67 24.39
C ALA A 111 -3.58 1.24 24.17
N SER A 112 -4.22 1.71 23.12
CA SER A 112 -5.61 1.36 22.79
C SER A 112 -5.71 -0.01 22.12
N ALA A 113 -4.71 -0.39 21.30
CA ALA A 113 -4.66 -1.66 20.61
C ALA A 113 -4.38 -2.85 21.56
N GLY A 114 -3.59 -2.65 22.61
CA GLY A 114 -3.08 -3.72 23.46
C GLY A 114 -4.14 -4.70 23.98
N PRO A 115 -5.20 -4.23 24.66
CA PRO A 115 -6.28 -5.12 25.13
C PRO A 115 -6.99 -5.86 23.98
N ILE A 116 -7.16 -5.21 22.83
CA ILE A 116 -7.85 -5.76 21.66
C ILE A 116 -7.01 -6.83 20.98
N ILE A 117 -5.73 -6.56 20.77
CA ILE A 117 -4.77 -7.50 20.17
C ILE A 117 -4.58 -8.73 21.07
N LYS A 118 -4.45 -8.52 22.39
CA LYS A 118 -4.40 -9.61 23.37
C LYS A 118 -5.65 -10.50 23.29
N ASP A 119 -6.83 -9.91 23.21
CA ASP A 119 -8.09 -10.65 23.06
C ASP A 119 -8.13 -11.44 21.75
N ALA A 120 -7.68 -10.85 20.62
CA ALA A 120 -7.60 -11.54 19.34
C ALA A 120 -6.69 -12.79 19.43
N PHE A 121 -5.47 -12.64 19.93
CA PHE A 121 -4.53 -13.77 20.05
C PHE A 121 -5.02 -14.83 21.05
N SER A 122 -5.68 -14.45 22.14
CA SER A 122 -6.27 -15.41 23.07
C SER A 122 -7.35 -16.31 22.45
N LYS A 123 -7.97 -15.83 21.36
CA LYS A 123 -8.97 -16.55 20.57
C LYS A 123 -8.38 -17.24 19.32
N GLY A 124 -7.06 -17.26 19.19
CA GLY A 124 -6.37 -17.85 18.04
C GLY A 124 -6.49 -17.04 16.75
N ILE A 125 -6.87 -15.76 16.83
CA ILE A 125 -7.00 -14.86 15.68
C ILE A 125 -5.64 -14.18 15.45
N VAL A 126 -5.03 -14.43 14.30
CA VAL A 126 -3.76 -13.83 13.89
C VAL A 126 -3.97 -12.37 13.48
N VAL A 127 -3.04 -11.48 13.82
CA VAL A 127 -3.11 -10.07 13.42
C VAL A 127 -1.90 -9.70 12.58
N ALA A 128 -2.12 -9.27 11.34
CA ALA A 128 -1.10 -8.70 10.47
C ALA A 128 -1.41 -7.21 10.24
N ASN A 129 -0.63 -6.34 10.87
CA ASN A 129 -0.82 -4.90 10.87
C ASN A 129 -0.19 -4.23 9.64
N ALA A 130 -0.73 -3.11 9.20
CA ALA A 130 -0.17 -2.30 8.13
C ALA A 130 -0.14 -0.80 8.48
N ASN A 131 0.65 -0.03 7.73
CA ASN A 131 0.76 1.43 7.68
C ASN A 131 1.32 2.09 8.95
N SER A 132 0.67 1.96 10.09
CA SER A 132 1.14 2.49 11.38
C SER A 132 1.62 1.36 12.25
N GLN A 133 2.86 1.43 12.70
CA GLN A 133 3.45 0.40 13.57
C GLN A 133 2.76 0.35 14.93
N LEU A 134 2.82 -0.84 15.52
CA LEU A 134 2.56 -1.07 16.93
C LEU A 134 3.88 -1.55 17.56
N PRO A 135 4.80 -0.63 17.87
CA PRO A 135 6.19 -0.96 18.18
C PRO A 135 6.37 -1.81 19.45
N VAL A 136 5.40 -1.80 20.35
CA VAL A 136 5.40 -2.67 21.55
C VAL A 136 4.71 -4.00 21.27
N LEU A 137 3.57 -3.99 20.57
CA LEU A 137 2.76 -5.19 20.35
C LEU A 137 3.34 -6.09 19.25
N THR A 138 3.82 -5.51 18.15
CA THR A 138 4.33 -6.30 17.01
C THR A 138 5.44 -7.28 17.46
N PRO A 139 6.52 -6.85 18.12
CA PRO A 139 7.54 -7.79 18.58
C PRO A 139 7.04 -8.75 19.68
N SER A 140 6.11 -8.31 20.53
CA SER A 140 5.55 -9.15 21.61
C SER A 140 4.75 -10.36 21.09
N TYR A 141 4.13 -10.24 19.92
CA TYR A 141 3.33 -11.29 19.28
C TYR A 141 3.92 -11.82 17.97
N ALA A 142 5.16 -11.44 17.63
CA ALA A 142 5.79 -11.84 16.36
C ALA A 142 5.85 -13.37 16.19
N ALA A 143 6.23 -14.10 17.24
CA ALA A 143 6.26 -15.57 17.23
C ALA A 143 4.88 -16.20 17.01
N SER A 144 3.80 -15.49 17.35
CA SER A 144 2.41 -15.90 17.11
C SER A 144 1.86 -15.42 15.76
N GLY A 145 2.71 -14.85 14.91
CA GLY A 145 2.35 -14.42 13.56
C GLY A 145 1.96 -12.95 13.42
N MET A 146 2.16 -12.11 14.45
CA MET A 146 1.94 -10.67 14.30
C MET A 146 3.03 -10.07 13.44
N GLY A 147 2.65 -9.60 12.23
CA GLY A 147 3.54 -8.92 11.30
C GLY A 147 3.19 -7.44 11.14
N PHE A 148 4.12 -6.71 10.50
CA PHE A 148 3.92 -5.34 10.07
C PHE A 148 4.32 -5.17 8.60
N VAL A 149 3.51 -4.43 7.86
CA VAL A 149 3.78 -4.05 6.46
C VAL A 149 3.49 -2.56 6.29
N GLY A 150 4.52 -1.74 6.10
CA GLY A 150 4.33 -0.30 5.97
C GLY A 150 5.63 0.48 5.89
N ALA A 151 5.53 1.80 5.75
CA ALA A 151 6.67 2.67 5.87
C ALA A 151 7.08 2.79 7.35
N THR A 152 8.38 2.80 7.64
CA THR A 152 8.90 3.22 8.95
C THR A 152 8.67 4.73 9.06
N ASN A 153 7.61 5.15 9.76
CA ASN A 153 7.06 6.49 9.68
C ASN A 153 8.06 7.61 9.96
N TYR A 154 8.80 7.55 11.08
CA TYR A 154 9.82 8.57 11.37
C TYR A 154 10.85 8.69 10.24
N LYS A 155 11.42 7.55 9.85
CA LYS A 155 12.45 7.52 8.80
C LYS A 155 11.90 8.01 7.46
N ALA A 156 10.70 7.63 7.08
CA ALA A 156 10.08 8.05 5.83
C ALA A 156 9.86 9.56 5.79
N GLY A 157 9.37 10.17 6.89
CA GLY A 157 9.23 11.61 7.00
C GLY A 157 10.57 12.35 6.97
N PHE A 158 11.55 11.84 7.72
CA PHE A 158 12.90 12.39 7.79
C PHE A 158 13.61 12.34 6.43
N ASP A 159 13.53 11.20 5.73
CA ASP A 159 14.13 11.00 4.41
C ASP A 159 13.45 11.88 3.34
N LEU A 160 12.11 11.99 3.36
CA LEU A 160 11.38 12.88 2.45
C LEU A 160 11.87 14.32 2.57
N ALA A 161 11.98 14.83 3.81
CA ALA A 161 12.44 16.20 4.04
C ALA A 161 13.89 16.39 3.63
N ASN A 162 14.80 15.44 3.93
CA ASN A 162 16.19 15.53 3.49
C ASN A 162 16.34 15.51 1.97
N GLU A 163 15.61 14.64 1.27
CA GLU A 163 15.63 14.62 -0.19
C GLU A 163 15.04 15.89 -0.78
N ALA A 164 13.99 16.45 -0.17
CA ALA A 164 13.42 17.73 -0.59
C ALA A 164 14.42 18.89 -0.38
N ILE A 165 15.12 18.94 0.76
CA ILE A 165 16.18 19.92 1.04
C ILE A 165 17.26 19.83 -0.03
N LYS A 166 17.75 18.64 -0.33
CA LYS A 166 18.80 18.39 -1.31
C LYS A 166 18.37 18.76 -2.72
N ARG A 167 17.24 18.20 -3.20
CA ARG A 167 16.77 18.40 -4.58
C ARG A 167 16.23 19.81 -4.80
N GLY A 168 15.52 20.37 -3.82
CA GLY A 168 14.96 21.71 -3.84
C GLY A 168 15.98 22.81 -3.50
N LYS A 169 17.21 22.44 -3.09
CA LYS A 169 18.25 23.37 -2.62
C LYS A 169 17.70 24.34 -1.57
N LEU A 170 16.90 23.80 -0.63
CA LEU A 170 16.26 24.61 0.41
C LEU A 170 17.33 25.14 1.37
N ALA A 171 17.38 26.46 1.50
CA ALA A 171 18.42 27.12 2.29
C ALA A 171 18.08 27.21 3.77
N SER A 172 19.10 27.17 4.64
CA SER A 172 18.99 27.51 6.05
C SER A 172 18.45 28.96 6.20
N GLY A 173 17.60 29.18 7.21
CA GLY A 173 16.88 30.42 7.41
C GLY A 173 15.61 30.60 6.58
N GLY A 174 15.35 29.71 5.61
CA GLY A 174 14.08 29.63 4.88
C GLY A 174 12.95 29.09 5.74
N SER A 175 11.70 29.25 5.25
CA SER A 175 10.49 28.76 5.93
C SER A 175 9.83 27.61 5.13
N ALA A 176 9.32 26.60 5.85
CA ALA A 176 8.59 25.48 5.34
C ALA A 176 7.23 25.34 6.03
N PHE A 177 6.19 25.07 5.25
CA PHE A 177 4.89 24.67 5.78
C PHE A 177 4.83 23.14 5.88
N VAL A 178 4.55 22.63 7.08
CA VAL A 178 4.31 21.20 7.33
C VAL A 178 2.86 21.01 7.74
N TRP A 179 2.10 20.34 6.92
CA TRP A 179 0.71 20.00 7.19
C TRP A 179 0.61 18.51 7.47
N GLY A 180 0.39 18.14 8.73
CA GLY A 180 0.57 16.79 9.19
C GLY A 180 -0.29 16.40 10.37
N LEU A 181 -0.05 15.20 10.91
CA LEU A 181 -0.77 14.59 12.01
C LEU A 181 0.16 14.34 13.22
N LYS A 182 0.83 15.40 13.68
CA LYS A 182 1.73 15.32 14.85
C LYS A 182 1.00 14.91 16.14
N GLY A 183 -0.27 15.26 16.25
CA GLY A 183 -1.16 14.89 17.36
C GLY A 183 -1.75 13.48 17.26
N ALA A 184 -1.50 12.73 16.18
CA ALA A 184 -2.03 11.38 16.03
C ALA A 184 -1.46 10.42 17.06
N ALA A 185 -2.23 9.37 17.38
CA ALA A 185 -1.80 8.34 18.30
C ALA A 185 -0.63 7.50 17.75
N GLY A 186 0.27 7.08 18.65
CA GLY A 186 1.31 6.09 18.37
C GLY A 186 2.27 6.48 17.25
N ASP A 187 2.61 5.49 16.44
CA ASP A 187 3.61 5.63 15.37
C ASP A 187 3.16 6.57 14.23
N ARG A 188 1.85 6.82 14.06
CA ARG A 188 1.38 7.70 12.97
C ARG A 188 1.90 9.14 13.07
N ALA A 189 2.06 9.66 14.30
CA ALA A 189 2.65 10.98 14.53
C ALA A 189 4.10 11.09 14.09
N GLN A 190 4.83 9.98 14.12
CA GLN A 190 6.27 9.94 13.88
C GLN A 190 6.67 10.40 12.48
N ARG A 191 5.80 10.26 11.48
CA ARG A 191 6.03 10.75 10.12
C ARG A 191 6.17 12.27 10.09
N THR A 192 5.22 12.98 10.68
CA THR A 192 5.24 14.43 10.78
C THR A 192 6.43 14.90 11.62
N ILE A 193 6.72 14.21 12.73
CA ILE A 193 7.88 14.51 13.58
C ILE A 193 9.17 14.37 12.78
N GLY A 194 9.34 13.30 12.01
CA GLY A 194 10.52 13.12 11.17
C GLY A 194 10.72 14.22 10.14
N ILE A 195 9.64 14.71 9.49
CA ILE A 195 9.70 15.86 8.58
C ILE A 195 10.20 17.10 9.32
N ILE A 196 9.59 17.42 10.47
CA ILE A 196 9.92 18.59 11.28
C ILE A 196 11.36 18.56 11.74
N ASP A 197 11.83 17.41 12.23
CA ASP A 197 13.20 17.23 12.74
C ASP A 197 14.25 17.44 11.65
N ALA A 198 14.02 16.88 10.45
CA ALA A 198 14.94 17.07 9.32
C ALA A 198 15.02 18.54 8.89
N LEU A 199 13.89 19.24 8.80
CA LEU A 199 13.84 20.66 8.46
C LEU A 199 14.52 21.51 9.53
N THR A 200 14.22 21.26 10.81
CA THR A 200 14.81 21.98 11.94
C THR A 200 16.33 21.78 11.99
N LYS A 201 16.79 20.53 11.79
CA LYS A 201 18.23 20.20 11.71
C LYS A 201 18.94 20.95 10.58
N ALA A 202 18.24 21.20 9.48
CA ALA A 202 18.77 21.99 8.35
C ALA A 202 18.68 23.52 8.58
N GLY A 203 18.17 23.97 9.73
CA GLY A 203 18.00 25.40 10.05
C GLY A 203 16.82 26.05 9.31
N ILE A 204 15.85 25.27 8.84
CA ILE A 204 14.64 25.76 8.17
C ILE A 204 13.55 25.96 9.22
N LYS A 205 12.91 27.14 9.20
CA LYS A 205 11.79 27.46 10.10
C LYS A 205 10.55 26.66 9.70
N VAL A 206 9.90 26.00 10.66
CA VAL A 206 8.70 25.21 10.42
C VAL A 206 7.45 25.98 10.84
N VAL A 207 6.56 26.22 9.90
CA VAL A 207 5.16 26.58 10.14
C VAL A 207 4.36 25.28 10.12
N TYR A 208 3.84 24.89 11.28
CA TYR A 208 3.11 23.63 11.40
C TYR A 208 1.61 23.87 11.49
N GLN A 209 0.84 23.02 10.80
CA GLN A 209 -0.62 22.94 10.91
C GLN A 209 -1.02 21.49 11.13
N GLU A 210 -1.85 21.22 12.16
CA GLU A 210 -2.48 19.92 12.35
C GLU A 210 -3.57 19.70 11.30
N ILE A 211 -3.68 18.49 10.76
CA ILE A 211 -4.77 18.10 9.89
C ILE A 211 -5.99 17.79 10.76
N ASP A 212 -7.06 18.55 10.60
CA ASP A 212 -8.33 18.24 11.26
C ASP A 212 -9.05 17.04 10.64
N GLN A 213 -10.01 16.44 11.37
CA GLN A 213 -10.68 15.22 10.93
C GLN A 213 -11.48 15.42 9.63
N ALA A 214 -12.04 16.60 9.40
CA ALA A 214 -12.79 16.88 8.17
C ALA A 214 -11.85 16.87 6.95
N THR A 215 -10.71 17.54 7.07
CA THR A 215 -9.64 17.56 6.04
C THR A 215 -9.03 16.16 5.87
N ASN A 216 -8.82 15.42 6.95
CA ASN A 216 -8.28 14.06 6.87
C ASN A 216 -9.19 13.10 6.08
N THR A 217 -10.50 13.25 6.24
CA THR A 217 -11.50 12.43 5.53
C THR A 217 -11.79 12.95 4.13
N THR A 218 -11.87 14.27 3.97
CA THR A 218 -12.20 14.96 2.72
C THR A 218 -11.16 16.05 2.44
N PRO A 219 -10.01 15.72 1.84
CA PRO A 219 -8.88 16.64 1.67
C PRO A 219 -9.24 17.98 1.02
N ALA A 220 -10.19 17.98 0.08
CA ALA A 220 -10.61 19.22 -0.59
C ALA A 220 -11.17 20.29 0.39
N SER A 221 -11.73 19.90 1.53
CA SER A 221 -12.23 20.82 2.55
C SER A 221 -11.12 21.65 3.22
N GLY A 222 -9.88 21.21 3.11
CA GLY A 222 -8.71 21.90 3.67
C GLY A 222 -8.21 23.11 2.86
N ALA A 223 -8.78 23.39 1.67
CA ALA A 223 -8.30 24.49 0.83
C ALA A 223 -8.29 25.86 1.52
N PRO A 224 -9.31 26.27 2.29
CA PRO A 224 -9.27 27.54 3.03
C PRO A 224 -8.13 27.60 4.06
N THR A 225 -7.87 26.50 4.79
CA THR A 225 -6.77 26.40 5.75
C THR A 225 -5.42 26.58 5.05
N PHE A 226 -5.21 25.88 3.92
CA PHE A 226 -3.99 26.01 3.13
C PHE A 226 -3.77 27.47 2.67
N VAL A 227 -4.79 28.09 2.09
CA VAL A 227 -4.74 29.48 1.62
C VAL A 227 -4.41 30.43 2.77
N GLY A 228 -5.08 30.28 3.93
CA GLY A 228 -4.85 31.09 5.12
C GLY A 228 -3.41 31.02 5.62
N VAL A 229 -2.83 29.82 5.69
CA VAL A 229 -1.42 29.64 6.09
C VAL A 229 -0.46 30.31 5.10
N MET A 230 -0.66 30.09 3.79
CA MET A 230 0.22 30.65 2.76
C MET A 230 0.14 32.20 2.70
N GLN A 231 -1.03 32.77 2.97
CA GLN A 231 -1.21 34.23 3.06
C GLN A 231 -0.57 34.83 4.32
N ALA A 232 -0.69 34.15 5.45
CA ALA A 232 -0.08 34.60 6.72
C ALA A 232 1.45 34.47 6.71
N HIS A 233 2.01 33.61 5.89
CA HIS A 233 3.45 33.32 5.82
C HIS A 233 3.97 33.35 4.38
N PRO A 234 4.08 34.55 3.77
CA PRO A 234 4.51 34.70 2.36
C PRO A 234 5.99 34.34 2.13
N ASP A 235 6.75 34.18 3.20
CA ASP A 235 8.15 33.69 3.20
C ASP A 235 8.30 32.18 3.03
N ILE A 236 7.22 31.42 3.07
CA ILE A 236 7.26 29.96 2.85
C ILE A 236 7.76 29.66 1.45
N LYS A 237 8.81 28.80 1.37
CA LYS A 237 9.43 28.35 0.11
C LYS A 237 9.22 26.87 -0.16
N SER A 238 8.77 26.11 0.84
CA SER A 238 8.48 24.67 0.70
C SER A 238 7.26 24.26 1.51
N VAL A 239 6.56 23.24 1.01
CA VAL A 239 5.36 22.65 1.60
C VAL A 239 5.54 21.16 1.72
N PHE A 240 5.23 20.60 2.88
CA PHE A 240 5.28 19.18 3.17
C PHE A 240 3.90 18.67 3.56
N LEU A 241 3.38 17.72 2.80
CA LEU A 241 2.06 17.10 2.96
C LEU A 241 2.22 15.66 3.44
N ASP A 242 1.78 15.36 4.65
CA ASP A 242 2.18 14.12 5.29
C ASP A 242 1.30 12.90 4.94
N HIS A 243 0.30 13.05 4.08
CA HIS A 243 -0.46 11.91 3.57
C HIS A 243 -1.01 12.10 2.14
N GLY A 244 -1.33 10.98 1.49
CA GLY A 244 -1.68 10.93 0.08
C GLY A 244 -2.92 11.71 -0.33
N GLY A 245 -3.89 11.86 0.57
CA GLY A 245 -5.08 12.65 0.28
C GLY A 245 -4.74 14.13 0.08
N LEU A 246 -3.90 14.70 0.96
CA LEU A 246 -3.43 16.08 0.82
C LEU A 246 -2.52 16.21 -0.40
N THR A 247 -1.62 15.25 -0.61
CA THR A 247 -0.71 15.24 -1.76
C THR A 247 -1.48 15.21 -3.08
N ALA A 248 -2.53 14.40 -3.17
CA ALA A 248 -3.40 14.33 -4.34
C ALA A 248 -4.19 15.63 -4.59
N THR A 249 -4.38 16.44 -3.55
CA THR A 249 -5.11 17.73 -3.61
C THR A 249 -4.16 18.93 -3.74
N ALA A 250 -2.84 18.72 -3.74
CA ALA A 250 -1.82 19.77 -3.72
C ALA A 250 -2.00 20.81 -4.83
N GLU A 251 -2.25 20.37 -6.06
CA GLU A 251 -2.48 21.30 -7.19
C GLU A 251 -3.69 22.21 -6.95
N THR A 252 -4.78 21.66 -6.39
CA THR A 252 -5.97 22.44 -6.03
C THR A 252 -5.67 23.49 -4.97
N TYR A 253 -4.92 23.11 -3.93
CA TYR A 253 -4.51 24.05 -2.86
C TYR A 253 -3.65 25.19 -3.40
N LEU A 254 -2.64 24.87 -4.21
CA LEU A 254 -1.73 25.85 -4.79
C LEU A 254 -2.45 26.81 -5.73
N LYS A 255 -3.35 26.31 -6.58
CA LYS A 255 -4.20 27.15 -7.43
C LYS A 255 -5.10 28.07 -6.62
N ALA A 256 -5.72 27.57 -5.55
CA ALA A 256 -6.55 28.37 -4.65
C ALA A 256 -5.74 29.49 -3.97
N ALA A 257 -4.47 29.22 -3.62
CA ALA A 257 -3.54 30.21 -3.08
C ALA A 257 -2.87 31.09 -4.16
N SER A 258 -3.28 31.00 -5.43
CA SER A 258 -2.70 31.72 -6.57
C SER A 258 -1.19 31.44 -6.78
N ILE A 259 -0.70 30.28 -6.35
CA ILE A 259 0.69 29.85 -6.50
C ILE A 259 0.83 29.10 -7.82
N LYS A 260 1.75 29.56 -8.67
CA LYS A 260 2.05 28.95 -9.97
C LYS A 260 2.91 27.68 -9.82
N PRO A 261 2.97 26.80 -10.84
CA PRO A 261 3.91 25.68 -10.87
C PRO A 261 5.34 26.14 -10.56
N GLY A 262 6.01 25.44 -9.64
CA GLY A 262 7.36 25.78 -9.20
C GLY A 262 7.48 27.03 -8.29
N GLY A 263 6.37 27.68 -7.92
CA GLY A 263 6.39 28.84 -7.03
C GLY A 263 6.85 28.53 -5.60
N VAL A 264 6.59 27.29 -5.15
CA VAL A 264 7.13 26.71 -3.91
C VAL A 264 7.53 25.25 -4.18
N TYR A 265 8.49 24.72 -3.43
CA TYR A 265 8.85 23.30 -3.50
C TYR A 265 7.84 22.48 -2.71
N VAL A 266 7.14 21.55 -3.34
CA VAL A 266 6.11 20.73 -2.68
C VAL A 266 6.56 19.28 -2.62
N ALA A 267 6.58 18.74 -1.42
CA ALA A 267 6.88 17.33 -1.16
C ALA A 267 5.74 16.65 -0.39
N GLY A 268 5.50 15.38 -0.67
CA GLY A 268 4.39 14.65 -0.03
C GLY A 268 4.56 13.14 -0.06
N PHE A 269 3.50 12.46 0.31
CA PHE A 269 3.42 11.01 0.36
C PHE A 269 2.46 10.51 -0.70
N ASP A 270 2.72 9.31 -1.16
CA ASP A 270 1.85 8.46 -1.95
C ASP A 270 1.69 8.85 -3.42
N MET A 271 1.44 7.84 -4.24
CA MET A 271 1.10 8.02 -5.64
C MET A 271 -0.40 7.91 -5.89
N SER A 272 -0.85 8.67 -6.87
CA SER A 272 -2.20 8.59 -7.42
C SER A 272 -2.22 9.19 -8.84
N PRO A 273 -3.30 9.03 -9.61
CA PRO A 273 -3.44 9.72 -10.90
C PRO A 273 -3.28 11.24 -10.78
N ALA A 274 -3.86 11.84 -9.73
CA ALA A 274 -3.77 13.29 -9.47
C ALA A 274 -2.33 13.71 -9.15
N VAL A 275 -1.62 12.94 -8.31
CA VAL A 275 -0.20 13.17 -7.97
C VAL A 275 0.67 13.09 -9.22
N GLY A 276 0.47 12.07 -10.06
CA GLY A 276 1.19 11.95 -11.33
C GLY A 276 0.97 13.14 -12.27
N THR A 277 -0.24 13.69 -12.30
CA THR A 277 -0.57 14.91 -13.06
C THR A 277 0.12 16.13 -12.45
N ALA A 278 0.05 16.31 -11.13
CA ALA A 278 0.63 17.45 -10.43
C ALA A 278 2.18 17.49 -10.53
N ILE A 279 2.85 16.32 -10.56
CA ILE A 279 4.29 16.25 -10.83
C ILE A 279 4.59 16.70 -12.27
N LYS A 280 3.85 16.18 -13.26
CA LYS A 280 4.06 16.53 -14.67
C LYS A 280 3.79 17.99 -14.96
N SER A 281 2.83 18.61 -14.27
CA SER A 281 2.48 20.02 -14.41
C SER A 281 3.37 20.95 -13.55
N GLY A 282 4.27 20.40 -12.73
CA GLY A 282 5.21 21.16 -11.90
C GLY A 282 4.62 21.75 -10.61
N TYR A 283 3.39 21.37 -10.23
CA TYR A 283 2.82 21.76 -8.94
C TYR A 283 3.36 20.94 -7.78
N LEU A 284 3.81 19.70 -8.04
CA LEU A 284 4.39 18.82 -7.04
C LEU A 284 5.81 18.45 -7.47
N SER A 285 6.76 18.55 -6.53
CA SER A 285 8.19 18.39 -6.82
C SER A 285 8.71 16.98 -6.48
N LEU A 286 8.20 16.40 -5.39
CA LEU A 286 8.71 15.12 -4.86
C LEU A 286 7.63 14.39 -4.07
N VAL A 287 7.54 13.08 -4.22
CA VAL A 287 6.78 12.22 -3.32
C VAL A 287 7.58 11.00 -2.92
N ILE A 288 7.31 10.49 -1.71
CA ILE A 288 7.74 9.16 -1.31
C ILE A 288 6.59 8.19 -1.53
N ASP A 289 6.86 7.13 -2.29
CA ASP A 289 5.89 6.07 -2.60
C ASP A 289 5.92 5.02 -1.47
N GLN A 290 4.81 4.86 -0.77
CA GLN A 290 4.67 3.87 0.29
C GLN A 290 4.24 2.49 -0.22
N GLN A 291 3.96 2.33 -1.52
CA GLN A 291 3.52 1.08 -2.12
C GLN A 291 2.27 0.50 -1.42
N GLU A 292 1.22 1.30 -1.34
CA GLU A 292 0.00 1.02 -0.57
C GLU A 292 -0.66 -0.31 -0.95
N TRP A 293 -0.57 -0.69 -2.22
CA TRP A 293 -1.09 -1.96 -2.70
C TRP A 293 -0.42 -3.15 -1.97
N LEU A 294 0.90 -3.07 -1.72
CA LEU A 294 1.61 -4.08 -0.92
C LEU A 294 1.17 -4.08 0.53
N GLN A 295 0.82 -2.90 1.10
CA GLN A 295 0.25 -2.80 2.45
C GLN A 295 -1.14 -3.45 2.55
N GLY A 296 -1.79 -3.68 1.42
CA GLY A 296 -3.00 -4.49 1.34
C GLY A 296 -2.73 -5.97 1.14
N TYR A 297 -1.91 -6.31 0.15
CA TYR A 297 -1.64 -7.68 -0.27
C TYR A 297 -0.91 -8.52 0.79
N LEU A 298 0.18 -7.98 1.31
CA LEU A 298 1.09 -8.73 2.20
C LEU A 298 0.50 -9.06 3.57
N PRO A 299 -0.34 -8.24 4.23
CA PRO A 299 -1.00 -8.66 5.46
C PRO A 299 -1.95 -9.85 5.28
N ILE A 300 -2.69 -9.94 4.15
CA ILE A 300 -3.52 -11.11 3.82
C ILE A 300 -2.63 -12.35 3.65
N LEU A 301 -1.54 -12.22 2.88
CA LEU A 301 -0.55 -13.28 2.71
C LEU A 301 0.03 -13.73 4.06
N GLN A 302 0.39 -12.79 4.93
CA GLN A 302 0.94 -13.07 6.26
C GLN A 302 -0.03 -13.90 7.11
N VAL A 303 -1.31 -13.53 7.17
CA VAL A 303 -2.32 -14.32 7.88
C VAL A 303 -2.39 -15.74 7.31
N CYS A 304 -2.40 -15.88 5.98
CA CYS A 304 -2.41 -17.18 5.32
C CYS A 304 -1.18 -18.02 5.67
N LEU A 305 0.01 -17.44 5.64
CA LEU A 305 1.27 -18.11 5.98
C LEU A 305 1.26 -18.62 7.43
N THR A 306 0.83 -17.78 8.36
CA THR A 306 0.75 -18.16 9.77
C THR A 306 -0.30 -19.24 10.01
N LYS A 307 -1.51 -19.11 9.44
CA LYS A 307 -2.60 -20.08 9.65
C LYS A 307 -2.34 -21.44 9.02
N LYS A 308 -1.65 -21.48 7.88
CA LYS A 308 -1.40 -22.73 7.15
C LYS A 308 -0.08 -23.38 7.49
N TYR A 309 0.94 -22.60 7.86
CA TYR A 309 2.32 -23.08 7.99
C TYR A 309 2.99 -22.66 9.29
N ALA A 310 2.26 -21.98 10.20
CA ALA A 310 2.76 -21.48 11.48
C ALA A 310 3.99 -20.54 11.37
N PHE A 311 4.10 -19.80 10.27
CA PHE A 311 5.15 -18.79 10.15
C PHE A 311 4.97 -17.67 11.19
N ALA A 312 6.08 -17.18 11.71
CA ALA A 312 6.14 -15.98 12.53
C ALA A 312 5.78 -14.73 11.71
N GLY A 313 5.48 -13.62 12.39
CA GLY A 313 5.21 -12.34 11.76
C GLY A 313 6.43 -11.78 11.02
N LEU A 314 6.19 -11.14 9.88
CA LEU A 314 7.20 -10.45 9.09
C LEU A 314 7.13 -8.95 9.33
N ASP A 315 8.29 -8.27 9.31
CA ASP A 315 8.38 -6.81 9.32
C ASP A 315 8.91 -6.36 7.95
N ILE A 316 8.05 -5.69 7.17
CA ILE A 316 8.33 -5.34 5.77
C ILE A 316 8.17 -3.83 5.58
N ASN A 317 9.31 -3.15 5.36
CA ASN A 317 9.29 -1.74 5.00
C ASN A 317 8.89 -1.56 3.53
N THR A 318 7.80 -0.84 3.28
CA THR A 318 7.27 -0.53 1.95
C THR A 318 7.58 0.89 1.47
N ALA A 319 8.33 1.70 2.22
CA ALA A 319 8.81 3.00 1.73
C ALA A 319 9.78 2.77 0.56
N GLY A 320 9.23 2.67 -0.65
CA GLY A 320 9.93 2.10 -1.81
C GLY A 320 10.86 3.05 -2.52
N GLY A 321 10.58 4.34 -2.53
CA GLY A 321 11.40 5.25 -3.29
C GLY A 321 10.78 6.63 -3.50
N PHE A 322 11.60 7.51 -4.07
CA PHE A 322 11.20 8.87 -4.38
C PHE A 322 10.76 8.98 -5.84
N ILE A 323 9.65 9.66 -6.06
CA ILE A 323 9.11 9.94 -7.38
C ILE A 323 9.10 11.44 -7.59
N ASP A 324 9.66 11.85 -8.74
CA ASP A 324 9.69 13.21 -9.23
C ASP A 324 9.50 13.25 -10.76
N SER A 325 9.79 14.38 -11.39
CA SER A 325 9.66 14.55 -12.84
C SER A 325 10.55 13.59 -13.66
N SER A 326 11.63 13.05 -13.08
CA SER A 326 12.56 12.16 -13.80
C SER A 326 12.03 10.73 -13.98
N ASN A 327 11.14 10.26 -13.09
CA ASN A 327 10.65 8.88 -13.09
C ASN A 327 9.13 8.72 -13.06
N VAL A 328 8.37 9.79 -12.88
CA VAL A 328 6.90 9.74 -12.85
C VAL A 328 6.28 9.12 -14.09
N ALA A 329 6.93 9.22 -15.25
CA ALA A 329 6.45 8.64 -16.50
C ALA A 329 6.28 7.11 -16.43
N ILE A 330 7.14 6.43 -15.66
CA ILE A 330 7.10 4.98 -15.45
C ILE A 330 6.00 4.61 -14.44
N ILE A 331 5.82 5.41 -13.39
CA ILE A 331 4.95 5.07 -12.25
C ILE A 331 3.49 5.51 -12.49
N ALA A 332 3.26 6.66 -13.13
CA ALA A 332 1.90 7.18 -13.33
C ALA A 332 0.92 6.21 -14.03
N PRO A 333 1.32 5.39 -15.02
CA PRO A 333 0.43 4.39 -15.60
C PRO A 333 -0.01 3.30 -14.62
N LEU A 334 0.81 2.99 -13.60
CA LEU A 334 0.48 2.03 -12.55
C LEU A 334 -0.45 2.66 -11.52
N ALA A 335 -0.24 3.93 -11.18
CA ALA A 335 -1.15 4.71 -10.34
C ALA A 335 -2.55 4.82 -10.97
N ALA A 336 -2.65 5.00 -12.29
CA ALA A 336 -3.92 4.98 -13.02
C ALA A 336 -4.66 3.63 -12.92
N LYS A 337 -3.95 2.55 -12.67
CA LYS A 337 -4.51 1.20 -12.43
C LYS A 337 -4.80 0.93 -10.95
N LEU A 338 -4.58 1.91 -10.07
CA LEU A 338 -4.72 1.78 -8.62
C LEU A 338 -3.85 0.64 -8.03
N ILE A 339 -2.63 0.53 -8.52
CA ILE A 339 -1.60 -0.41 -8.04
C ILE A 339 -0.48 0.36 -7.29
N ARG A 340 -0.52 1.69 -7.41
CA ARG A 340 0.40 2.60 -6.72
C ARG A 340 -0.37 3.77 -6.15
#